data_29121f785c9d1ffceb3321d99ae63b15
#
_entry.id   29121f785c9d1ffceb3321d99ae63b15
#
_cell.length_a   1.000
_cell.length_b   1.000
_cell.length_c   1.000
_cell.angle_alpha   90.00
_cell.angle_beta   90.00
_cell.angle_gamma   90.00
#
_symmetry.space_group_name_H-M   'P 1'
#
loop_
_entity.id
_entity.type
_entity.pdbx_description
1 polymer ?
#
loop_
_entity_poly.entity_id
_entity_poly.type
_entity_poly.pdbx_seq_one_letter_code
_entity_poly.pdbx_strand_id
1 'polypeptide(L)'
;MKALFLHGLESNPKSEKSKFLAKFDAQCPAMDYKNPGLFNDILALIQNDRPDVLIGSSMGGWFAYCLSTITGIPTILFNPAVHSRSMEPIVQMGSMKANHTVILGKKDELINPEETLEWIKKNPGNFKVNVENNGHQTPIGIFKKYVLNSGYLNEMQRIKMFEEFNSLD
;
A
#
# COMPACT_ATOMS: atom_id res chain seq x y z
N MET A 1 11.92 -8.79 2.98
CA MET A 1 10.61 -8.14 3.08
C MET A 1 9.57 -9.14 2.65
N LYS A 2 8.70 -9.49 3.53
CA LYS A 2 7.46 -10.21 3.22
C LYS A 2 6.35 -9.17 3.13
N ALA A 3 5.74 -9.00 1.97
CA ALA A 3 4.80 -7.93 1.74
C ALA A 3 3.45 -8.44 1.23
N LEU A 4 2.38 -7.73 1.58
CA LEU A 4 1.07 -7.93 0.98
C LEU A 4 0.68 -6.66 0.23
N PHE A 5 0.49 -6.75 -1.08
CA PHE A 5 0.10 -5.63 -1.93
C PHE A 5 -1.37 -5.70 -2.30
N LEU A 6 -2.11 -4.69 -1.88
CA LEU A 6 -3.53 -4.49 -2.16
C LEU A 6 -3.67 -3.42 -3.26
N HIS A 7 -4.02 -3.86 -4.45
CA HIS A 7 -4.13 -2.95 -5.61
C HIS A 7 -5.44 -2.15 -5.60
N GLY A 8 -5.50 -1.07 -6.37
CA GLY A 8 -6.70 -0.23 -6.52
C GLY A 8 -7.80 -0.90 -7.35
N LEU A 9 -8.97 -0.25 -7.38
CA LEU A 9 -10.19 -0.74 -8.01
C LEU A 9 -10.02 -1.08 -9.50
N GLU A 10 -9.29 -0.23 -10.25
CA GLU A 10 -9.06 -0.37 -11.69
C GLU A 10 -7.76 -1.11 -12.03
N SER A 11 -7.18 -1.82 -11.08
CA SER A 11 -5.92 -2.55 -11.24
C SER A 11 -6.14 -4.06 -11.14
N ASN A 12 -5.07 -4.81 -11.25
CA ASN A 12 -5.12 -6.27 -11.16
C ASN A 12 -3.80 -6.83 -10.55
N PRO A 13 -3.80 -8.10 -10.11
CA PRO A 13 -2.62 -8.72 -9.50
C PRO A 13 -1.45 -8.98 -10.45
N LYS A 14 -1.59 -8.72 -11.75
CA LYS A 14 -0.53 -8.88 -12.78
C LYS A 14 0.02 -7.53 -13.25
N SER A 15 -0.21 -6.46 -12.51
CA SER A 15 0.28 -5.11 -12.81
C SER A 15 1.82 -5.04 -12.78
N GLU A 16 2.37 -3.95 -13.33
CA GLU A 16 3.83 -3.69 -13.28
C GLU A 16 4.35 -3.61 -11.83
N LYS A 17 3.55 -3.04 -10.91
CA LYS A 17 3.86 -2.99 -9.48
C LYS A 17 3.92 -4.39 -8.87
N SER A 18 2.96 -5.26 -9.19
CA SER A 18 2.94 -6.64 -8.74
C SER A 18 4.12 -7.45 -9.29
N LYS A 19 4.45 -7.27 -10.58
CA LYS A 19 5.63 -7.90 -11.19
C LYS A 19 6.94 -7.46 -10.51
N PHE A 20 7.04 -6.19 -10.16
CA PHE A 20 8.19 -5.69 -9.39
C PHE A 20 8.25 -6.34 -8.00
N LEU A 21 7.13 -6.39 -7.29
CA LEU A 21 7.06 -6.98 -5.95
C LEU A 21 7.29 -8.48 -5.94
N ALA A 22 7.01 -9.20 -7.04
CA ALA A 22 7.29 -10.62 -7.17
C ALA A 22 8.80 -10.97 -7.06
N LYS A 23 9.69 -9.99 -7.15
CA LYS A 23 11.13 -10.16 -6.86
C LYS A 23 11.43 -10.33 -5.36
N PHE A 24 10.48 -10.04 -4.52
CA PHE A 24 10.51 -10.18 -3.07
C PHE A 24 9.53 -11.27 -2.64
N ASP A 25 9.49 -11.60 -1.37
CA ASP A 25 8.45 -12.47 -0.80
C ASP A 25 7.16 -11.65 -0.63
N ALA A 26 6.49 -11.38 -1.76
CA ALA A 26 5.29 -10.53 -1.78
C ALA A 26 4.11 -11.23 -2.43
N GLN A 27 2.96 -11.14 -1.78
CA GLN A 27 1.67 -11.59 -2.30
C GLN A 27 0.88 -10.41 -2.85
N CYS A 28 0.17 -10.65 -3.95
CA CYS A 28 -0.71 -9.68 -4.62
C CYS A 28 -2.04 -10.36 -4.92
N PRO A 29 -2.95 -10.47 -3.94
CA PRO A 29 -4.25 -11.12 -4.14
C PRO A 29 -5.12 -10.31 -5.12
N ALA A 30 -6.06 -11.00 -5.75
CA ALA A 30 -7.14 -10.32 -6.48
C ALA A 30 -8.05 -9.59 -5.49
N MET A 31 -8.40 -8.34 -5.81
CA MET A 31 -9.20 -7.48 -4.94
C MET A 31 -10.58 -7.25 -5.56
N ASP A 32 -11.52 -8.16 -5.32
CA ASP A 32 -12.92 -7.95 -5.69
C ASP A 32 -13.64 -7.17 -4.58
N TYR A 33 -13.59 -5.85 -4.66
CA TYR A 33 -14.20 -4.95 -3.68
C TYR A 33 -15.73 -5.04 -3.58
N LYS A 34 -16.39 -5.75 -4.50
CA LYS A 34 -17.84 -6.05 -4.41
C LYS A 34 -18.12 -7.29 -3.57
N ASN A 35 -17.12 -8.13 -3.33
CA ASN A 35 -17.26 -9.29 -2.46
C ASN A 35 -17.33 -8.84 -0.98
N PRO A 36 -18.43 -9.07 -0.27
CA PRO A 36 -18.58 -8.68 1.13
C PRO A 36 -17.63 -9.44 2.06
N GLY A 37 -17.10 -10.59 1.65
CA GLY A 37 -16.14 -11.40 2.40
C GLY A 37 -14.68 -10.96 2.24
N LEU A 38 -14.39 -10.12 1.24
CA LEU A 38 -13.01 -9.79 0.87
C LEU A 38 -12.15 -9.33 2.06
N PHE A 39 -12.71 -8.48 2.94
CA PHE A 39 -11.95 -7.96 4.08
C PHE A 39 -11.49 -9.07 5.02
N ASN A 40 -12.38 -10.01 5.33
CA ASN A 40 -12.08 -11.15 6.19
C ASN A 40 -11.11 -12.14 5.52
N ASP A 41 -11.22 -12.34 4.20
CA ASP A 41 -10.31 -13.18 3.44
C ASP A 41 -8.87 -12.63 3.49
N ILE A 42 -8.72 -11.31 3.29
CA ILE A 42 -7.42 -10.65 3.39
C ILE A 42 -6.89 -10.65 4.84
N LEU A 43 -7.75 -10.45 5.83
CA LEU A 43 -7.35 -10.53 7.24
C LEU A 43 -6.85 -11.95 7.60
N ALA A 44 -7.54 -12.99 7.13
CA ALA A 44 -7.10 -14.38 7.32
C ALA A 44 -5.75 -14.66 6.64
N LEU A 45 -5.54 -14.13 5.43
CA LEU A 45 -4.26 -14.21 4.73
C LEU A 45 -3.13 -13.56 5.55
N ILE A 46 -3.38 -12.37 6.12
CA ILE A 46 -2.42 -11.67 7.00
C ILE A 46 -2.09 -12.50 8.24
N GLN A 47 -3.10 -13.11 8.87
CA GLN A 47 -2.91 -13.91 10.07
C GLN A 47 -2.07 -15.17 9.81
N ASN A 48 -2.25 -15.79 8.65
CA ASN A 48 -1.50 -16.98 8.23
C ASN A 48 -0.06 -16.65 7.84
N ASP A 49 0.14 -15.60 7.06
CA ASP A 49 1.41 -15.29 6.44
C ASP A 49 2.28 -14.28 7.19
N ARG A 50 1.68 -13.45 8.02
CA ARG A 50 2.32 -12.40 8.84
C ARG A 50 3.31 -11.55 8.02
N PRO A 51 2.82 -10.75 7.06
CA PRO A 51 3.69 -9.87 6.28
C PRO A 51 4.36 -8.80 7.17
N ASP A 52 5.57 -8.37 6.78
CA ASP A 52 6.31 -7.29 7.45
C ASP A 52 5.66 -5.92 7.17
N VAL A 53 4.96 -5.79 6.04
CA VAL A 53 4.37 -4.53 5.58
C VAL A 53 3.16 -4.79 4.69
N LEU A 54 2.13 -3.94 4.85
CA LEU A 54 1.02 -3.86 3.91
C LEU A 54 1.27 -2.71 2.94
N ILE A 55 1.24 -2.99 1.65
CA ILE A 55 1.37 -1.97 0.61
C ILE A 55 0.00 -1.80 -0.04
N GLY A 56 -0.48 -0.57 -0.15
CA GLY A 56 -1.79 -0.31 -0.73
C GLY A 56 -1.82 0.86 -1.70
N SER A 57 -2.61 0.76 -2.76
CA SER A 57 -2.79 1.85 -3.71
C SER A 57 -4.28 2.17 -3.88
N SER A 58 -4.66 3.45 -3.79
CA SER A 58 -6.04 3.91 -3.94
C SER A 58 -7.01 3.18 -2.99
N MET A 59 -8.01 2.46 -3.47
CA MET A 59 -8.91 1.62 -2.66
C MET A 59 -8.14 0.57 -1.82
N GLY A 60 -7.10 -0.05 -2.39
CA GLY A 60 -6.22 -0.95 -1.66
C GLY A 60 -5.45 -0.25 -0.54
N GLY A 61 -5.17 1.05 -0.68
CA GLY A 61 -4.61 1.88 0.38
C GLY A 61 -5.56 2.06 1.56
N TRP A 62 -6.85 2.25 1.30
CA TRP A 62 -7.88 2.26 2.33
C TRP A 62 -7.96 0.92 3.06
N PHE A 63 -8.03 -0.19 2.32
CA PHE A 63 -8.02 -1.54 2.90
C PHE A 63 -6.79 -1.79 3.77
N ALA A 64 -5.60 -1.46 3.26
CA ALA A 64 -4.34 -1.63 4.00
C ALA A 64 -4.34 -0.83 5.31
N TYR A 65 -4.86 0.40 5.30
CA TYR A 65 -5.01 1.19 6.52
C TYR A 65 -5.96 0.52 7.51
N CYS A 66 -7.17 0.12 7.10
CA CYS A 66 -8.13 -0.54 7.98
C CYS A 66 -7.55 -1.82 8.60
N LEU A 67 -6.93 -2.68 7.79
CA LEU A 67 -6.27 -3.91 8.25
C LEU A 67 -5.13 -3.61 9.24
N SER A 68 -4.37 -2.55 8.98
CA SER A 68 -3.30 -2.11 9.86
C SER A 68 -3.80 -1.67 11.25
N THR A 69 -4.98 -1.05 11.33
CA THR A 69 -5.59 -0.68 12.62
C THR A 69 -6.01 -1.91 13.46
N ILE A 70 -6.19 -3.07 12.84
CA ILE A 70 -6.49 -4.34 13.51
C ILE A 70 -5.21 -5.11 13.86
N THR A 71 -4.24 -5.12 12.95
CA THR A 71 -3.07 -6.01 13.01
C THR A 71 -1.81 -5.35 13.57
N GLY A 72 -1.76 -4.01 13.58
CA GLY A 72 -0.56 -3.25 13.96
C GLY A 72 0.55 -3.28 12.89
N ILE A 73 0.33 -3.95 11.75
CA ILE A 73 1.34 -4.05 10.69
C ILE A 73 1.51 -2.68 10.01
N PRO A 74 2.74 -2.22 9.81
CA PRO A 74 3.00 -0.94 9.15
C PRO A 74 2.57 -0.95 7.68
N THR A 75 2.35 0.25 7.12
CA THR A 75 1.87 0.38 5.74
C THR A 75 2.72 1.32 4.89
N ILE A 76 2.68 1.08 3.55
CA ILE A 76 3.08 2.05 2.52
C ILE A 76 1.84 2.30 1.65
N LEU A 77 1.33 3.53 1.69
CA LEU A 77 0.05 3.89 1.08
C LEU A 77 0.27 4.89 -0.07
N PHE A 78 -0.14 4.51 -1.27
CA PHE A 78 -0.04 5.36 -2.46
C PHE A 78 -1.43 5.90 -2.82
N ASN A 79 -1.62 7.21 -2.72
CA ASN A 79 -2.90 7.89 -2.97
C ASN A 79 -4.09 7.15 -2.34
N PRO A 80 -4.08 6.88 -1.02
CA PRO A 80 -5.09 6.04 -0.40
C PRO A 80 -6.48 6.71 -0.44
N ALA A 81 -7.51 5.96 -0.82
CA ALA A 81 -8.89 6.44 -0.94
C ALA A 81 -9.57 6.56 0.44
N VAL A 82 -9.00 7.33 1.35
CA VAL A 82 -9.43 7.41 2.75
C VAL A 82 -10.65 8.31 3.00
N HIS A 83 -10.86 9.31 2.16
CA HIS A 83 -11.96 10.29 2.30
C HIS A 83 -12.94 10.28 1.12
N SER A 84 -12.54 9.77 -0.04
CA SER A 84 -13.37 9.73 -1.24
C SER A 84 -13.23 8.37 -1.94
N ARG A 85 -14.34 7.70 -2.16
CA ARG A 85 -14.42 6.37 -2.77
C ARG A 85 -15.63 6.28 -3.69
N SER A 86 -15.45 5.66 -4.84
CA SER A 86 -16.54 5.41 -5.79
C SER A 86 -17.50 4.30 -5.33
N MET A 87 -17.10 3.53 -4.32
CA MET A 87 -17.91 2.52 -3.64
C MET A 87 -17.46 2.36 -2.19
N GLU A 88 -18.35 1.92 -1.32
CA GLU A 88 -18.05 1.65 0.09
C GLU A 88 -17.93 0.13 0.31
N PRO A 89 -16.71 -0.42 0.30
CA PRO A 89 -16.51 -1.81 0.62
C PRO A 89 -16.74 -2.07 2.11
N ILE A 90 -17.12 -3.29 2.46
CA ILE A 90 -17.25 -3.67 3.86
C ILE A 90 -15.85 -3.81 4.46
N VAL A 91 -15.55 -2.97 5.44
CA VAL A 91 -14.29 -2.98 6.20
C VAL A 91 -14.56 -2.89 7.69
N GLN A 92 -13.59 -3.30 8.48
CA GLN A 92 -13.58 -3.13 9.93
C GLN A 92 -12.41 -2.25 10.33
N MET A 93 -12.58 -1.53 11.44
CA MET A 93 -11.53 -0.71 12.02
C MET A 93 -11.18 -1.26 13.41
N GLY A 94 -9.88 -1.34 13.69
CA GLY A 94 -9.35 -1.62 15.02
C GLY A 94 -8.86 -0.35 15.72
N SER A 95 -8.11 -0.54 16.79
CA SER A 95 -7.54 0.54 17.60
C SER A 95 -6.00 0.52 17.67
N MET A 96 -5.36 -0.38 16.94
CA MET A 96 -3.89 -0.46 16.90
C MET A 96 -3.31 0.77 16.23
N LYS A 97 -2.26 1.34 16.84
CA LYS A 97 -1.47 2.41 16.22
C LYS A 97 -0.31 1.77 15.46
N ALA A 98 -0.26 2.00 14.15
CA ALA A 98 0.81 1.53 13.29
C ALA A 98 1.54 2.71 12.65
N ASN A 99 2.67 2.41 12.00
CA ASN A 99 3.42 3.38 11.21
C ASN A 99 2.93 3.35 9.77
N HIS A 100 2.58 4.51 9.24
CA HIS A 100 2.07 4.66 7.87
C HIS A 100 2.99 5.59 7.08
N THR A 101 3.60 5.07 6.00
CA THR A 101 4.26 5.93 5.01
C THR A 101 3.25 6.22 3.90
N VAL A 102 2.83 7.46 3.78
CA VAL A 102 1.81 7.90 2.81
C VAL A 102 2.49 8.68 1.69
N ILE A 103 2.21 8.32 0.45
CA ILE A 103 2.70 8.97 -0.75
C ILE A 103 1.50 9.55 -1.50
N LEU A 104 1.46 10.87 -1.62
CA LEU A 104 0.38 11.62 -2.27
C LEU A 104 0.86 12.20 -3.60
N GLY A 105 0.08 12.04 -4.64
CA GLY A 105 0.27 12.73 -5.90
C GLY A 105 -0.27 14.15 -5.82
N LYS A 106 0.58 15.17 -6.00
CA LYS A 106 0.18 16.59 -5.96
C LYS A 106 -0.91 16.92 -6.99
N LYS A 107 -0.96 16.17 -8.08
CA LYS A 107 -1.90 16.35 -9.20
C LYS A 107 -2.99 15.27 -9.22
N ASP A 108 -3.28 14.64 -8.08
CA ASP A 108 -4.33 13.64 -7.99
C ASP A 108 -5.71 14.33 -8.02
N GLU A 109 -6.44 14.09 -9.12
CA GLU A 109 -7.77 14.66 -9.36
C GLU A 109 -8.89 13.76 -8.83
N LEU A 110 -8.57 12.51 -8.46
CA LEU A 110 -9.55 11.54 -7.93
C LEU A 110 -9.57 11.54 -6.40
N ILE A 111 -8.39 11.56 -5.79
CA ILE A 111 -8.22 11.60 -4.33
C ILE A 111 -7.45 12.86 -3.98
N ASN A 112 -8.15 13.89 -3.57
CA ASN A 112 -7.56 15.19 -3.24
C ASN A 112 -6.52 15.05 -2.12
N PRO A 113 -5.23 15.41 -2.37
CA PRO A 113 -4.17 15.26 -1.38
C PRO A 113 -4.39 16.12 -0.14
N GLU A 114 -4.98 17.32 -0.26
CA GLU A 114 -5.24 18.20 0.87
C GLU A 114 -6.31 17.61 1.80
N GLU A 115 -7.38 17.05 1.23
CA GLU A 115 -8.41 16.35 2.01
C GLU A 115 -7.86 15.08 2.68
N THR A 116 -6.92 14.37 2.02
CA THR A 116 -6.20 13.25 2.63
C THR A 116 -5.37 13.71 3.83
N LEU A 117 -4.68 14.87 3.73
CA LEU A 117 -3.93 15.45 4.85
C LEU A 117 -4.85 15.82 6.02
N GLU A 118 -6.01 16.40 5.75
CA GLU A 118 -7.01 16.70 6.79
C GLU A 118 -7.56 15.42 7.45
N TRP A 119 -7.77 14.38 6.66
CA TRP A 119 -8.19 13.08 7.17
C TRP A 119 -7.11 12.48 8.10
N ILE A 120 -5.83 12.52 7.70
CA ILE A 120 -4.69 12.03 8.49
C ILE A 120 -4.63 12.68 9.87
N LYS A 121 -4.85 13.99 9.97
CA LYS A 121 -4.84 14.72 11.26
C LYS A 121 -5.90 14.24 12.24
N LYS A 122 -6.98 13.63 11.75
CA LYS A 122 -8.15 13.21 12.55
C LYS A 122 -8.16 11.70 12.86
N ASN A 123 -7.23 10.93 12.29
CA ASN A 123 -7.26 9.48 12.39
C ASN A 123 -6.03 8.91 13.12
N PRO A 124 -6.18 7.74 13.80
CA PRO A 124 -5.10 7.16 14.58
C PRO A 124 -3.98 6.61 13.69
N GLY A 125 -2.73 6.74 14.16
CA GLY A 125 -1.54 6.21 13.51
C GLY A 125 -0.37 7.19 13.56
N ASN A 126 0.81 6.70 13.22
CA ASN A 126 2.01 7.51 13.04
C ASN A 126 2.25 7.70 11.54
N PHE A 127 1.92 8.87 11.01
CA PHE A 127 1.96 9.13 9.58
C PHE A 127 3.23 9.88 9.17
N LYS A 128 3.98 9.31 8.22
CA LYS A 128 5.03 10.00 7.45
C LYS A 128 4.49 10.27 6.06
N VAL A 129 4.24 11.53 5.73
CA VAL A 129 3.66 11.93 4.45
C VAL A 129 4.74 12.45 3.50
N ASN A 130 4.65 12.03 2.25
CA ASN A 130 5.48 12.49 1.14
C ASN A 130 4.57 12.91 -0.02
N VAL A 131 4.90 14.03 -0.66
CA VAL A 131 4.13 14.56 -1.80
C VAL A 131 5.02 14.50 -3.04
N GLU A 132 4.52 13.84 -4.09
CA GLU A 132 5.21 13.64 -5.36
C GLU A 132 4.48 14.35 -6.50
N ASN A 133 5.20 14.75 -7.54
CA ASN A 133 4.62 15.49 -8.66
C ASN A 133 3.97 14.56 -9.71
N ASN A 134 2.96 13.80 -9.28
CA ASN A 134 2.19 12.87 -10.13
C ASN A 134 0.70 13.00 -9.85
N GLY A 135 -0.14 12.40 -10.72
CA GLY A 135 -1.58 12.24 -10.54
C GLY A 135 -1.93 11.02 -9.71
N HIS A 136 -3.19 10.55 -9.86
CA HIS A 136 -3.72 9.40 -9.10
C HIS A 136 -2.90 8.11 -9.31
N GLN A 137 -2.54 7.82 -10.55
CA GLN A 137 -1.71 6.65 -10.85
C GLN A 137 -0.25 6.94 -10.50
N THR A 138 0.24 6.33 -9.42
CA THR A 138 1.65 6.45 -9.04
C THR A 138 2.55 5.75 -10.06
N PRO A 139 3.49 6.47 -10.70
CA PRO A 139 4.46 5.87 -11.62
C PRO A 139 5.31 4.80 -10.95
N ILE A 140 5.72 3.79 -11.72
CA ILE A 140 6.52 2.66 -11.20
C ILE A 140 7.84 3.10 -10.57
N GLY A 141 8.49 4.14 -11.10
CA GLY A 141 9.71 4.70 -10.52
C GLY A 141 9.51 5.24 -9.10
N ILE A 142 8.42 5.98 -8.88
CA ILE A 142 8.05 6.47 -7.54
C ILE A 142 7.69 5.31 -6.62
N PHE A 143 6.92 4.34 -7.11
CA PHE A 143 6.56 3.15 -6.35
C PHE A 143 7.80 2.40 -5.86
N LYS A 144 8.73 2.09 -6.77
CA LYS A 144 10.01 1.44 -6.46
C LYS A 144 10.82 2.24 -5.44
N LYS A 145 10.96 3.56 -5.62
CA LYS A 145 11.66 4.45 -4.69
C LYS A 145 11.21 4.24 -3.24
N TYR A 146 9.91 4.26 -2.99
CA TYR A 146 9.39 4.16 -1.62
C TYR A 146 9.42 2.74 -1.07
N VAL A 147 9.20 1.72 -1.89
CA VAL A 147 9.31 0.32 -1.47
C VAL A 147 10.76 -0.03 -1.11
N LEU A 148 11.72 0.34 -1.95
CA LEU A 148 13.14 0.06 -1.74
C LEU A 148 13.72 0.79 -0.52
N ASN A 149 13.28 2.03 -0.26
CA ASN A 149 13.74 2.84 0.87
C ASN A 149 12.89 2.68 2.13
N SER A 150 11.97 1.72 2.17
CA SER A 150 11.03 1.55 3.28
C SER A 150 11.66 1.04 4.58
N GLY A 151 12.87 0.45 4.50
CA GLY A 151 13.51 -0.21 5.64
C GLY A 151 13.07 -1.66 5.88
N TYR A 152 12.07 -2.18 5.14
CA TYR A 152 11.57 -3.56 5.30
C TYR A 152 12.34 -4.59 4.49
N LEU A 153 13.23 -4.19 3.57
CA LEU A 153 14.09 -5.09 2.84
C LEU A 153 15.15 -5.68 3.79
N ASN A 154 15.32 -7.00 3.76
CA ASN A 154 16.44 -7.64 4.41
C ASN A 154 17.75 -7.44 3.60
N GLU A 155 18.89 -7.77 4.20
CA GLU A 155 20.20 -7.57 3.59
C GLU A 155 20.35 -8.30 2.24
N MET A 156 19.92 -9.54 2.14
CA MET A 156 19.96 -10.34 0.91
C MET A 156 19.15 -9.69 -0.22
N GLN A 157 17.98 -9.17 0.09
CA GLN A 157 17.13 -8.47 -0.88
C GLN A 157 17.76 -7.15 -1.35
N ARG A 158 18.46 -6.43 -0.47
CA ARG A 158 19.19 -5.20 -0.82
C ARG A 158 20.36 -5.51 -1.76
N ILE A 159 21.15 -6.54 -1.46
CA ILE A 159 22.29 -6.96 -2.30
C ILE A 159 21.80 -7.34 -3.70
N LYS A 160 20.77 -8.19 -3.80
CA LYS A 160 20.20 -8.61 -5.08
C LYS A 160 19.71 -7.43 -5.92
N MET A 161 19.07 -6.45 -5.30
CA MET A 161 18.62 -5.25 -6.01
C MET A 161 19.78 -4.41 -6.50
N PHE A 162 20.86 -4.30 -5.72
CA PHE A 162 22.07 -3.55 -6.11
C PHE A 162 22.78 -4.20 -7.31
N GLU A 163 22.85 -5.52 -7.34
CA GLU A 163 23.42 -6.29 -8.46
C GLU A 163 22.58 -6.11 -9.74
N GLU A 164 21.24 -6.17 -9.65
CA GLU A 164 20.35 -5.93 -10.79
C GLU A 164 20.46 -4.51 -11.37
N PHE A 165 20.65 -3.50 -10.53
CA PHE A 165 20.85 -2.12 -10.99
C PHE A 165 22.19 -1.94 -11.74
N ASN A 166 23.26 -2.57 -11.26
CA ASN A 166 24.57 -2.47 -11.87
C ASN A 166 24.75 -3.38 -13.12
N SER A 167 23.85 -4.30 -13.39
CA SER A 167 23.88 -5.18 -14.58
C SER A 167 23.12 -4.58 -15.79
N LEU A 168 22.55 -3.40 -15.65
CA LEU A 168 21.79 -2.69 -16.71
C LEU A 168 22.62 -1.58 -17.40
N ASP A 169 23.89 -1.38 -16.99
CA ASP A 169 24.89 -0.56 -17.64
C ASP A 169 25.84 -1.43 -18.49
#